data_cc42422fe5c22ec7525fe5ac183a3e58
#
_entry.id   cc42422fe5c22ec7525fe5ac183a3e58
#
_cell.length_a   1.000
_cell.length_b   1.000
_cell.length_c   1.000
_cell.angle_alpha   90.00
_cell.angle_beta   90.00
_cell.angle_gamma   90.00
#
_symmetry.space_group_name_H-M   'P 1'
#
loop_
_entity.id
_entity.type
_entity.pdbx_description
1 polymer ?
#
loop_
_entity_poly.entity_id
_entity_poly.type
_entity_poly.pdbx_seq_one_letter_code
_entity_poly.pdbx_strand_id
1 'polypeptide(L)'
;MGASADGFDWDAGNFEKCQKHGLSVAEIEHVIAHTETLIVDDIKNSAIEERFIAIGRTPEGRYAFVAFTPRLRGDQSLLRPISARFMHEREIARYEKESASLQNRRGS
;
A
#
# COMPACT_ATOMS: atom_id res chain seq x y z
N MET A 1 7.05 7.02 3.67
CA MET A 1 7.64 6.00 4.55
C MET A 1 6.96 4.66 4.28
N GLY A 2 7.62 3.78 3.57
CA GLY A 2 7.07 2.47 3.24
C GLY A 2 7.12 1.50 4.41
N ALA A 3 6.50 0.33 4.23
CA ALA A 3 6.56 -0.76 5.20
C ALA A 3 7.70 -1.71 4.87
N SER A 4 8.33 -2.27 5.89
CA SER A 4 9.41 -3.23 5.71
C SER A 4 9.16 -4.48 6.55
N ALA A 5 9.62 -5.62 6.04
CA ALA A 5 9.50 -6.91 6.69
C ALA A 5 10.50 -7.88 6.05
N ASP A 6 10.45 -9.15 6.47
CA ASP A 6 11.33 -10.17 5.89
C ASP A 6 10.96 -10.54 4.45
N GLY A 7 9.72 -10.25 4.04
CA GLY A 7 9.25 -10.52 2.69
C GLY A 7 7.75 -10.35 2.58
N PHE A 8 7.20 -10.88 1.48
CA PHE A 8 5.77 -10.81 1.19
C PHE A 8 5.15 -12.19 1.18
N ASP A 9 3.89 -12.27 1.59
CA ASP A 9 3.16 -13.53 1.66
C ASP A 9 2.18 -13.63 0.48
N TRP A 10 2.56 -14.40 -0.54
CA TRP A 10 1.75 -14.65 -1.73
C TRP A 10 1.33 -16.11 -1.79
N ASP A 11 0.06 -16.35 -2.11
CA ASP A 11 -0.46 -17.69 -2.40
C ASP A 11 -1.66 -17.57 -3.33
N ALA A 12 -2.35 -18.68 -3.59
CA ALA A 12 -3.51 -18.69 -4.48
C ALA A 12 -4.64 -17.77 -3.98
N GLY A 13 -4.69 -17.50 -2.68
CA GLY A 13 -5.74 -16.66 -2.10
C GLY A 13 -5.64 -15.19 -2.42
N ASN A 14 -4.45 -14.68 -2.74
CA ASN A 14 -4.27 -13.25 -3.01
C ASN A 14 -3.57 -12.95 -4.33
N PHE A 15 -2.89 -13.91 -4.93
CA PHE A 15 -2.07 -13.67 -6.13
C PHE A 15 -2.87 -13.07 -7.30
N GLU A 16 -3.93 -13.72 -7.71
CA GLU A 16 -4.76 -13.23 -8.81
C GLU A 16 -5.62 -12.04 -8.41
N LYS A 17 -6.17 -12.09 -7.20
CA LYS A 17 -7.04 -11.04 -6.69
C LYS A 17 -6.35 -9.68 -6.67
N CYS A 18 -5.10 -9.63 -6.23
CA CYS A 18 -4.36 -8.37 -6.15
C CYS A 18 -3.99 -7.81 -7.52
N GLN A 19 -3.87 -8.65 -8.53
CA GLN A 19 -3.53 -8.24 -9.89
C GLN A 19 -4.76 -7.92 -10.75
N LYS A 20 -5.93 -8.12 -10.22
CA LYS A 20 -7.21 -7.95 -10.93
C LYS A 20 -7.39 -6.59 -11.57
N HIS A 21 -6.87 -5.54 -10.96
CA HIS A 21 -7.05 -4.16 -11.43
C HIS A 21 -5.83 -3.61 -12.17
N GLY A 22 -4.93 -4.48 -12.60
CA GLY A 22 -3.83 -4.12 -13.49
C GLY A 22 -2.46 -3.95 -12.87
N LEU A 23 -2.33 -4.00 -11.55
CA LEU A 23 -1.01 -3.97 -10.91
C LEU A 23 -0.39 -5.36 -10.92
N SER A 24 0.90 -5.44 -11.24
CA SER A 24 1.66 -6.68 -11.13
C SER A 24 2.12 -6.90 -9.69
N VAL A 25 2.57 -8.12 -9.38
CA VAL A 25 3.18 -8.44 -8.09
C VAL A 25 4.34 -7.51 -7.78
N ALA A 26 5.22 -7.28 -8.76
CA ALA A 26 6.37 -6.40 -8.58
C ALA A 26 5.96 -4.96 -8.27
N GLU A 27 4.94 -4.45 -8.95
CA GLU A 27 4.41 -3.12 -8.68
C GLU A 27 3.80 -3.00 -7.29
N ILE A 28 3.06 -4.01 -6.88
CA ILE A 28 2.44 -4.05 -5.55
C ILE A 28 3.50 -4.03 -4.45
N GLU A 29 4.51 -4.87 -4.56
CA GLU A 29 5.62 -4.93 -3.61
C GLU A 29 6.38 -3.61 -3.56
N HIS A 30 6.60 -3.00 -4.72
CA HIS A 30 7.26 -1.70 -4.80
C HIS A 30 6.48 -0.62 -4.07
N VAL A 31 5.16 -0.55 -4.29
CA VAL A 31 4.30 0.46 -3.64
C VAL A 31 4.37 0.31 -2.12
N ILE A 32 4.28 -0.91 -1.60
CA ILE A 32 4.31 -1.12 -0.15
C ILE A 32 5.67 -0.72 0.45
N ALA A 33 6.76 -1.07 -0.19
CA ALA A 33 8.11 -0.95 0.37
C ALA A 33 8.78 0.40 0.13
N HIS A 34 8.32 1.18 -0.82
CA HIS A 34 8.98 2.43 -1.21
C HIS A 34 8.98 3.46 -0.07
N THR A 35 10.11 4.13 0.13
CA THR A 35 10.28 5.06 1.25
C THR A 35 9.32 6.25 1.24
N GLU A 36 8.85 6.68 0.08
CA GLU A 36 7.91 7.80 -0.04
C GLU A 36 6.44 7.36 0.08
N THR A 37 6.18 6.06 0.19
CA THR A 37 4.82 5.56 0.34
C THR A 37 4.27 5.92 1.72
N LEU A 38 3.03 6.41 1.74
CA LEU A 38 2.31 6.67 2.99
C LEU A 38 1.59 5.40 3.42
N ILE A 39 1.76 5.02 4.68
CA ILE A 39 1.04 3.88 5.26
C ILE A 39 0.02 4.41 6.26
N VAL A 40 -1.24 4.05 6.06
CA VAL A 40 -2.33 4.45 6.95
C VAL A 40 -3.12 3.23 7.40
N ASP A 41 -3.79 3.35 8.55
CA ASP A 41 -4.66 2.28 9.03
C ASP A 41 -5.90 2.16 8.14
N ASP A 42 -6.32 0.93 7.86
CA ASP A 42 -7.60 0.67 7.21
C ASP A 42 -8.64 0.41 8.29
N ILE A 43 -9.15 1.48 8.85
CA ILE A 43 -10.06 1.46 10.01
C ILE A 43 -11.32 0.63 9.74
N LYS A 44 -11.87 0.71 8.54
CA LYS A 44 -13.10 0.01 8.18
C LYS A 44 -12.95 -1.51 8.18
N ASN A 45 -11.75 -2.00 7.93
CA ASN A 45 -11.52 -3.42 7.72
C ASN A 45 -10.58 -4.03 8.76
N SER A 46 -10.31 -3.33 9.86
CA SER A 46 -9.38 -3.79 10.90
C SER A 46 -10.06 -4.46 12.10
N ALA A 47 -11.35 -4.83 11.98
CA ALA A 47 -12.10 -5.38 13.11
C ALA A 47 -11.61 -6.75 13.58
N ILE A 48 -11.09 -7.58 12.68
CA ILE A 48 -10.64 -8.95 12.96
C ILE A 48 -9.13 -9.05 12.97
N GLU A 49 -8.46 -8.37 12.04
CA GLU A 49 -7.00 -8.34 11.96
C GLU A 49 -6.55 -6.95 11.54
N GLU A 50 -5.33 -6.58 11.92
CA GLU A 50 -4.77 -5.30 11.52
C GLU A 50 -4.65 -5.21 10.01
N ARG A 51 -5.16 -4.14 9.43
CA ARG A 51 -5.04 -3.86 8.00
C ARG A 51 -4.54 -2.46 7.79
N PHE A 52 -3.71 -2.31 6.78
CA PHE A 52 -3.12 -1.04 6.41
C PHE A 52 -3.33 -0.77 4.93
N ILE A 53 -3.27 0.49 4.56
CA ILE A 53 -3.33 0.90 3.15
C ILE A 53 -2.03 1.64 2.83
N ALA A 54 -1.31 1.14 1.83
CA ALA A 54 -0.15 1.81 1.28
C ALA A 54 -0.62 2.71 0.13
N ILE A 55 -0.28 3.98 0.20
CA ILE A 55 -0.60 4.97 -0.83
C ILE A 55 0.71 5.44 -1.43
N GLY A 56 1.01 5.06 -2.64
CA GLY A 56 2.28 5.37 -3.25
C GLY A 56 2.28 5.20 -4.75
N ARG A 57 3.46 5.32 -5.35
CA ARG A 57 3.63 5.25 -6.80
C ARG A 57 4.29 3.96 -7.23
N THR A 58 3.86 3.45 -8.38
CA THR A 58 4.57 2.37 -9.08
C THR A 58 5.89 2.91 -9.64
N PRO A 59 6.79 2.04 -10.12
CA PRO A 59 8.03 2.51 -10.78
C PRO A 59 7.79 3.45 -11.94
N GLU A 60 6.65 3.32 -12.64
CA GLU A 60 6.28 4.22 -13.75
C GLU A 60 5.65 5.53 -13.27
N GLY A 61 5.50 5.71 -11.96
CA GLY A 61 4.99 6.95 -11.41
C GLY A 61 3.48 7.04 -11.24
N ARG A 62 2.74 5.94 -11.44
CA ARG A 62 1.29 5.92 -11.24
C ARG A 62 0.95 5.69 -9.78
N TYR A 63 0.04 6.48 -9.25
CA TYR A 63 -0.44 6.30 -7.88
C TYR A 63 -1.35 5.09 -7.74
N ALA A 64 -1.17 4.37 -6.64
CA ALA A 64 -1.96 3.18 -6.34
C ALA A 64 -2.26 3.08 -4.84
N PHE A 65 -3.35 2.36 -4.54
CA PHE A 65 -3.68 1.93 -3.19
C PHE A 65 -3.40 0.43 -3.09
N VAL A 66 -2.71 0.00 -2.05
CA VAL A 66 -2.50 -1.42 -1.78
C VAL A 66 -2.88 -1.70 -0.33
N ALA A 67 -3.92 -2.49 -0.13
CA ALA A 67 -4.30 -2.95 1.21
C ALA A 67 -3.46 -4.18 1.56
N PHE A 68 -2.94 -4.22 2.78
CA PHE A 68 -2.12 -5.34 3.22
C PHE A 68 -2.27 -5.55 4.73
N THR A 69 -1.83 -6.72 5.19
CA THR A 69 -1.85 -7.08 6.61
C THR A 69 -0.53 -7.75 6.98
N PRO A 70 -0.03 -7.53 8.21
CA PRO A 70 1.14 -8.28 8.68
C PRO A 70 0.80 -9.75 8.88
N ARG A 71 1.77 -10.64 8.64
CA ARG A 71 1.64 -12.08 8.85
C ARG A 71 2.91 -12.63 9.46
N LEU A 72 2.75 -13.55 10.41
CA LEU A 72 3.87 -14.32 10.94
C LEU A 72 3.84 -15.71 10.32
N ARG A 73 4.97 -16.15 9.77
CA ARG A 73 5.16 -17.49 9.23
C ARG A 73 6.43 -18.05 9.86
N GLY A 74 6.27 -18.85 10.92
CA GLY A 74 7.42 -19.26 11.73
C GLY A 74 8.11 -18.06 12.34
N ASP A 75 9.39 -17.87 12.07
CA ASP A 75 10.18 -16.75 12.56
C ASP A 75 10.14 -15.55 11.65
N GLN A 76 9.46 -15.65 10.51
CA GLN A 76 9.43 -14.58 9.53
C GLN A 76 8.25 -13.65 9.73
N SER A 77 8.52 -12.34 9.68
CA SER A 77 7.51 -11.29 9.66
C SER A 77 7.28 -10.91 8.21
N LEU A 78 6.09 -11.19 7.70
CA LEU A 78 5.74 -10.98 6.29
C LEU A 78 4.64 -9.96 6.16
N LEU A 79 4.52 -9.36 4.97
CA LEU A 79 3.41 -8.49 4.61
C LEU A 79 2.57 -9.21 3.57
N ARG A 80 1.27 -9.36 3.85
CA ARG A 80 0.36 -10.06 2.96
C ARG A 80 -0.51 -9.04 2.22
N PRO A 81 -0.28 -8.83 0.92
CA PRO A 81 -1.17 -7.97 0.14
C PRO A 81 -2.56 -8.59 0.04
N ILE A 82 -3.59 -7.75 0.14
CA ILE A 82 -5.00 -8.17 0.14
C ILE A 82 -5.70 -7.71 -1.13
N SER A 83 -5.47 -6.47 -1.54
CA SER A 83 -6.05 -5.90 -2.75
C SER A 83 -5.20 -4.73 -3.22
N ALA A 84 -5.28 -4.43 -4.51
CA ALA A 84 -4.53 -3.33 -5.10
C ALA A 84 -5.32 -2.72 -6.25
N ARG A 85 -5.27 -1.40 -6.39
CA ARG A 85 -5.85 -0.70 -7.53
C ARG A 85 -5.15 0.63 -7.76
N PHE A 86 -5.21 1.11 -8.99
CA PHE A 86 -4.72 2.45 -9.28
C PHE A 86 -5.68 3.50 -8.72
N MET A 87 -5.14 4.64 -8.35
CA MET A 87 -5.94 5.77 -7.89
C MET A 87 -6.64 6.44 -9.08
N HIS A 88 -7.86 6.93 -8.86
CA HIS A 88 -8.56 7.74 -9.85
C HIS A 88 -8.03 9.17 -9.81
N GLU A 89 -8.19 9.93 -10.90
CA GLU A 89 -7.69 11.31 -10.98
C GLU A 89 -8.15 12.19 -9.81
N ARG A 90 -9.39 12.04 -9.42
CA ARG A 90 -9.97 12.78 -8.30
C ARG A 90 -9.26 12.47 -6.99
N GLU A 91 -8.93 11.21 -6.79
CA GLU A 91 -8.21 10.75 -5.58
C GLU A 91 -6.78 11.28 -5.57
N ILE A 92 -6.12 11.27 -6.72
CA ILE A 92 -4.76 11.79 -6.87
C ILE A 92 -4.71 13.27 -6.54
N ALA A 93 -5.63 14.04 -7.10
CA ALA A 93 -5.70 15.49 -6.86
C ALA A 93 -5.88 15.80 -5.38
N ARG A 94 -6.76 15.06 -4.72
CA ARG A 94 -7.02 15.22 -3.29
C ARG A 94 -5.79 14.86 -2.45
N TYR A 95 -5.16 13.74 -2.78
CA TYR A 95 -3.96 13.29 -2.08
C TYR A 95 -2.83 14.32 -2.19
N GLU A 96 -2.57 14.82 -3.39
CA GLU A 96 -1.52 15.80 -3.63
C GLU A 96 -1.78 17.12 -2.88
N LYS A 97 -3.03 17.54 -2.86
CA LYS A 97 -3.43 18.75 -2.12
C LYS A 97 -3.21 18.60 -0.62
N GLU A 98 -3.60 17.48 -0.05
CA GLU A 98 -3.44 17.21 1.37
C GLU A 98 -1.96 17.07 1.74
N SER A 99 -1.16 16.41 0.91
CA SER A 99 0.28 16.26 1.13
C SER A 99 1.00 17.60 1.07
N ALA A 100 0.66 18.46 0.11
CA ALA A 100 1.23 19.80 0.00
C ALA A 100 0.88 20.66 1.22
N SER A 101 -0.35 20.56 1.70
CA SER A 101 -0.80 21.28 2.89
C SER A 101 -0.02 20.86 4.13
N LEU A 102 0.23 19.58 4.31
CA LEU A 102 1.02 19.05 5.42
C LEU A 102 2.48 19.49 5.34
N GLN A 103 3.07 19.48 4.16
CA GLN A 103 4.44 19.95 3.95
C GLN A 103 4.58 21.42 4.25
N ASN A 104 3.62 22.23 3.84
CA ASN A 104 3.62 23.67 4.12
C ASN A 104 3.55 23.95 5.62
N ARG A 105 2.79 23.18 6.37
CA ARG A 105 2.71 23.31 7.81
C ARG A 105 4.04 22.98 8.49
N ARG A 106 4.75 21.99 7.98
CA ARG A 106 6.06 21.61 8.52
C ARG A 106 7.15 22.57 8.15
N GLY A 107 7.02 23.25 7.03
CA GLY A 107 8.01 24.22 6.55
C GLY A 107 7.90 25.60 7.15
N SER A 108 6.88 25.85 7.93
CA SER A 108 6.67 27.17 8.53
C SER A 108 7.27 27.33 9.95
#